data_5d781ad3b732b557a0ef72d29b9ec960
#
_entry.id   5d781ad3b732b557a0ef72d29b9ec960
#
_cell.length_a   1.000
_cell.length_b   1.000
_cell.length_c   1.000
_cell.angle_alpha   90.00
_cell.angle_beta   90.00
_cell.angle_gamma   90.00
#
_symmetry.space_group_name_H-M   'P 1'
#
loop_
_entity.id
_entity.type
_entity.pdbx_description
1 polymer ?
#
loop_
_entity_poly.entity_id
_entity_poly.type
_entity_poly.pdbx_seq_one_letter_code
_entity_poly.pdbx_strand_id
1 'polypeptide(L)'
;MVEASTHKIKVENAVVDMDGDEMTRIIWSLIKEKLIMPYLDINIRYFDLSIENRDATNDQVTLDAAHAIKECKVGIKCATITADEARVKEFKLKEIWKSPNGTIRNELGGTVFREPIVIKNIPRLVPGWTQPIVIGRHAFGD
;
A
#
# COMPACT_ATOMS: atom_id res chain seq x y z
N MET A 1 17.45 10.17 -25.57
CA MET A 1 17.89 9.16 -24.60
C MET A 1 18.59 9.91 -23.50
N VAL A 2 18.02 9.93 -22.30
CA VAL A 2 18.68 10.53 -21.14
C VAL A 2 19.72 9.50 -20.68
N GLU A 3 21.00 9.85 -20.74
CA GLU A 3 22.07 9.03 -20.18
C GLU A 3 21.78 8.83 -18.69
N ALA A 4 21.59 7.57 -18.29
CA ALA A 4 21.43 7.24 -16.90
C ALA A 4 22.71 7.65 -16.16
N SER A 5 22.58 8.54 -15.20
CA SER A 5 23.66 8.91 -14.28
C SER A 5 24.31 7.63 -13.75
N THR A 6 25.65 7.50 -13.91
CA THR A 6 26.41 6.35 -13.44
C THR A 6 26.44 6.23 -11.91
N HIS A 7 25.85 7.19 -11.18
CA HIS A 7 25.81 7.25 -9.73
C HIS A 7 24.36 7.17 -9.23
N LYS A 8 23.98 5.98 -8.73
CA LYS A 8 22.70 5.80 -8.04
C LYS A 8 22.73 6.48 -6.67
N ILE A 9 21.60 7.06 -6.29
CA ILE A 9 21.43 7.62 -4.95
C ILE A 9 21.26 6.45 -3.97
N LYS A 10 22.17 6.37 -2.97
CA LYS A 10 22.10 5.35 -1.94
C LYS A 10 20.96 5.62 -0.98
N VAL A 11 20.10 4.62 -0.75
CA VAL A 11 19.04 4.63 0.25
C VAL A 11 19.50 3.73 1.42
N GLU A 12 19.70 4.33 2.56
CA GLU A 12 20.31 3.66 3.73
C GLU A 12 19.41 2.55 4.30
N ASN A 13 18.12 2.84 4.45
CA ASN A 13 17.19 1.91 5.05
C ASN A 13 16.49 1.05 3.98
N ALA A 14 16.25 -0.21 4.30
CA ALA A 14 15.42 -1.06 3.48
C ALA A 14 13.98 -0.55 3.43
N VAL A 15 13.32 -0.75 2.31
CA VAL A 15 11.90 -0.41 2.10
C VAL A 15 11.10 -1.69 1.91
N VAL A 16 9.98 -1.80 2.61
CA VAL A 16 9.05 -2.93 2.43
C VAL A 16 8.20 -2.68 1.20
N ASP A 17 8.23 -3.62 0.27
CA ASP A 17 7.42 -3.62 -0.94
C ASP A 17 6.33 -4.67 -0.79
N MET A 18 5.08 -4.23 -0.72
CA MET A 18 3.90 -5.07 -0.65
C MET A 18 3.19 -5.04 -2.00
N ASP A 19 3.52 -6.01 -2.84
CA ASP A 19 2.91 -6.15 -4.15
C ASP A 19 1.42 -6.51 -4.05
N GLY A 20 0.67 -6.20 -5.07
CA GLY A 20 -0.77 -6.35 -5.07
C GLY A 20 -1.30 -7.27 -6.14
N ASP A 21 -2.53 -7.00 -6.53
CA ASP A 21 -3.29 -7.79 -7.49
C ASP A 21 -3.43 -7.06 -8.84
N GLU A 22 -3.74 -7.84 -9.87
CA GLU A 22 -4.20 -7.39 -11.18
C GLU A 22 -3.26 -6.35 -11.83
N MET A 23 -3.82 -5.28 -12.37
CA MET A 23 -3.09 -4.25 -13.11
C MET A 23 -2.05 -3.51 -12.26
N THR A 24 -2.31 -3.34 -10.96
CA THR A 24 -1.38 -2.61 -10.08
C THR A 24 -0.04 -3.32 -9.94
N ARG A 25 -0.03 -4.64 -9.93
CA ARG A 25 1.20 -5.46 -9.94
C ARG A 25 2.04 -5.17 -11.18
N ILE A 26 1.42 -5.14 -12.35
CA ILE A 26 2.10 -4.89 -13.62
C ILE A 26 2.67 -3.48 -13.66
N ILE A 27 1.85 -2.48 -13.31
CA ILE A 27 2.27 -1.07 -13.30
C ILE A 27 3.39 -0.85 -12.28
N TRP A 28 3.28 -1.45 -11.10
CA TRP A 28 4.29 -1.31 -10.05
C TRP A 28 5.64 -1.93 -10.45
N SER A 29 5.61 -3.07 -11.12
CA SER A 29 6.82 -3.67 -11.70
C SER A 29 7.51 -2.73 -12.68
N LEU A 30 6.74 -2.11 -13.59
CA LEU A 30 7.27 -1.12 -14.54
C LEU A 30 7.82 0.13 -13.85
N ILE A 31 7.16 0.61 -12.79
CA ILE A 31 7.65 1.76 -12.00
C ILE A 31 8.97 1.42 -11.33
N LYS A 32 9.09 0.24 -10.69
CA LYS A 32 10.34 -0.20 -10.10
C LYS A 32 11.45 -0.27 -11.12
N GLU A 33 11.22 -0.95 -12.25
CA GLU A 33 12.20 -1.15 -13.31
C GLU A 33 12.68 0.17 -13.93
N LYS A 34 11.75 1.09 -14.23
CA LYS A 34 12.05 2.27 -15.06
C LYS A 34 12.28 3.55 -14.28
N LEU A 35 11.69 3.69 -13.10
CA LEU A 35 11.69 4.94 -12.33
C LEU A 35 12.40 4.84 -10.98
N ILE A 36 12.64 3.65 -10.46
CA ILE A 36 13.26 3.45 -9.14
C ILE A 36 14.65 2.85 -9.27
N MET A 37 14.74 1.63 -9.77
CA MET A 37 15.98 0.87 -9.81
C MET A 37 17.11 1.49 -10.67
N PRO A 38 16.83 2.25 -11.73
CA PRO A 38 17.90 2.94 -12.47
C PRO A 38 18.57 4.08 -11.68
N TYR A 39 17.86 4.69 -10.73
CA TYR A 39 18.30 5.91 -10.03
C TYR A 39 18.68 5.68 -8.58
N LEU A 40 18.16 4.63 -7.94
CA LEU A 40 18.36 4.34 -6.54
C LEU A 40 19.13 3.04 -6.34
N ASP A 41 20.07 3.08 -5.39
CA ASP A 41 20.65 1.90 -4.76
C ASP A 41 19.87 1.65 -3.47
N ILE A 42 18.84 0.81 -3.56
CA ILE A 42 17.86 0.57 -2.51
C ILE A 42 17.67 -0.91 -2.26
N ASN A 43 17.64 -1.28 -0.98
CA ASN A 43 17.28 -2.62 -0.56
C ASN A 43 15.76 -2.74 -0.40
N ILE A 44 15.14 -3.67 -1.13
CA ILE A 44 13.70 -3.90 -1.13
C ILE A 44 13.41 -5.24 -0.46
N ARG A 45 12.63 -5.21 0.64
CA ARG A 45 12.03 -6.41 1.26
C ARG A 45 10.66 -6.65 0.64
N TYR A 46 10.60 -7.61 -0.27
CA TYR A 46 9.40 -7.91 -1.05
C TYR A 46 8.45 -8.86 -0.34
N PHE A 47 7.15 -8.53 -0.37
CA PHE A 47 6.04 -9.36 0.09
C PHE A 47 4.96 -9.39 -0.98
N ASP A 48 4.55 -10.59 -1.38
CA ASP A 48 3.45 -10.79 -2.32
C ASP A 48 2.11 -10.83 -1.57
N LEU A 49 1.35 -9.74 -1.67
CA LEU A 49 0.01 -9.63 -1.09
C LEU A 49 -1.11 -9.89 -2.10
N SER A 50 -0.84 -10.66 -3.17
CA SER A 50 -1.90 -11.13 -4.05
C SER A 50 -2.92 -11.96 -3.28
N ILE A 51 -4.15 -11.98 -3.78
CA ILE A 51 -5.24 -12.73 -3.13
C ILE A 51 -4.91 -14.22 -3.03
N GLU A 52 -4.25 -14.77 -4.05
CA GLU A 52 -3.83 -16.17 -4.09
C GLU A 52 -2.77 -16.48 -3.02
N ASN A 53 -1.75 -15.63 -2.88
CA ASN A 53 -0.70 -15.86 -1.90
C ASN A 53 -1.19 -15.63 -0.46
N ARG A 54 -2.08 -14.67 -0.26
CA ARG A 54 -2.74 -14.49 1.04
C ARG A 54 -3.55 -15.72 1.43
N ASP A 55 -4.30 -16.30 0.49
CA ASP A 55 -5.06 -17.53 0.72
C ASP A 55 -4.12 -18.72 1.00
N ALA A 56 -3.05 -18.86 0.22
CA ALA A 56 -2.08 -19.92 0.43
C ALA A 56 -1.40 -19.89 1.80
N THR A 57 -1.12 -18.68 2.30
CA THR A 57 -0.46 -18.43 3.59
C THR A 57 -1.43 -18.23 4.76
N ASN A 58 -2.74 -18.40 4.55
CA ASN A 58 -3.79 -18.07 5.54
C ASN A 58 -3.62 -16.63 6.08
N ASP A 59 -3.37 -15.69 5.17
CA ASP A 59 -3.12 -14.26 5.41
C ASP A 59 -1.89 -13.93 6.29
N GLN A 60 -1.05 -14.92 6.60
CA GLN A 60 0.16 -14.69 7.41
C GLN A 60 1.11 -13.70 6.74
N VAL A 61 1.20 -13.71 5.41
CA VAL A 61 2.05 -12.77 4.65
C VAL A 61 1.72 -11.31 4.93
N THR A 62 0.45 -10.98 5.20
CA THR A 62 0.02 -9.63 5.55
C THR A 62 0.58 -9.19 6.91
N LEU A 63 0.59 -10.08 7.89
CA LEU A 63 1.18 -9.84 9.21
C LEU A 63 2.70 -9.71 9.13
N ASP A 64 3.35 -10.59 8.38
CA ASP A 64 4.80 -10.56 8.18
C ASP A 64 5.24 -9.26 7.52
N ALA A 65 4.49 -8.78 6.52
CA ALA A 65 4.72 -7.49 5.89
C ALA A 65 4.57 -6.32 6.87
N ALA A 66 3.53 -6.35 7.73
CA ALA A 66 3.32 -5.32 8.75
C ALA A 66 4.47 -5.30 9.78
N HIS A 67 4.95 -6.45 10.22
CA HIS A 67 6.11 -6.54 11.10
C HIS A 67 7.38 -6.01 10.43
N ALA A 68 7.60 -6.35 9.16
CA ALA A 68 8.73 -5.81 8.41
C ALA A 68 8.68 -4.27 8.30
N ILE A 69 7.48 -3.67 8.18
CA ILE A 69 7.34 -2.20 8.20
C ILE A 69 7.75 -1.63 9.57
N LYS A 70 7.41 -2.29 10.68
CA LYS A 70 7.86 -1.86 12.02
C LYS A 70 9.39 -1.83 12.13
N GLU A 71 10.09 -2.77 11.49
CA GLU A 71 11.55 -2.82 11.43
C GLU A 71 12.13 -1.75 10.49
N CYS A 72 11.67 -1.73 9.24
CA CYS A 72 12.21 -0.84 8.19
C CYS A 72 11.72 0.60 8.28
N LYS A 73 10.65 0.88 9.06
CA LYS A 73 9.99 2.18 9.26
C LYS A 73 9.26 2.74 8.04
N VAL A 74 9.35 2.09 6.90
CA VAL A 74 8.67 2.51 5.67
C VAL A 74 8.21 1.31 4.85
N GLY A 75 7.03 1.42 4.25
CA GLY A 75 6.50 0.42 3.34
C GLY A 75 5.65 1.06 2.25
N ILE A 76 5.67 0.43 1.08
CA ILE A 76 4.87 0.81 -0.08
C ILE A 76 3.92 -0.34 -0.35
N LYS A 77 2.63 -0.05 -0.47
CA LYS A 77 1.61 -1.06 -0.73
C LYS A 77 0.85 -0.78 -2.02
N CYS A 78 0.84 -1.78 -2.89
CA CYS A 78 -0.03 -1.80 -4.05
C CYS A 78 -1.49 -2.09 -3.68
N ALA A 79 -2.41 -1.85 -4.60
CA ALA A 79 -3.81 -2.22 -4.41
C ALA A 79 -3.97 -3.73 -4.36
N THR A 80 -4.80 -4.20 -3.46
CA THR A 80 -5.12 -5.62 -3.26
C THR A 80 -6.63 -5.83 -3.38
N ILE A 81 -7.01 -7.01 -3.86
CA ILE A 81 -8.41 -7.43 -3.88
C ILE A 81 -8.89 -7.60 -2.45
N THR A 82 -10.03 -6.98 -2.12
CA THR A 82 -10.79 -7.29 -0.90
C THR A 82 -11.82 -8.34 -1.28
N ALA A 83 -11.69 -9.54 -0.70
CA ALA A 83 -12.57 -10.65 -1.02
C ALA A 83 -14.00 -10.40 -0.56
N ASP A 84 -14.94 -10.66 -1.45
CA ASP A 84 -16.36 -10.82 -1.19
C ASP A 84 -16.79 -12.24 -1.62
N GLU A 85 -18.06 -12.58 -1.47
CA GLU A 85 -18.58 -13.90 -1.85
C GLU A 85 -18.36 -14.25 -3.33
N ALA A 86 -18.39 -13.27 -4.22
CA ALA A 86 -18.15 -13.45 -5.65
C ALA A 86 -16.67 -13.77 -5.90
N ARG A 87 -15.77 -13.01 -5.29
CA ARG A 87 -14.32 -13.21 -5.39
C ARG A 87 -13.88 -14.52 -4.76
N VAL A 88 -14.48 -14.94 -3.65
CA VAL A 88 -14.22 -16.27 -3.05
C VAL A 88 -14.51 -17.39 -4.04
N LYS A 89 -15.61 -17.31 -4.77
CA LYS A 89 -15.96 -18.31 -5.80
C LYS A 89 -15.03 -18.24 -7.01
N GLU A 90 -14.72 -17.04 -7.49
CA GLU A 90 -13.85 -16.80 -8.64
C GLU A 90 -12.45 -17.35 -8.43
N PHE A 91 -11.83 -17.03 -7.30
CA PHE A 91 -10.46 -17.43 -6.95
C PHE A 91 -10.39 -18.74 -6.16
N LYS A 92 -11.54 -19.35 -5.85
CA LYS A 92 -11.64 -20.59 -5.05
C LYS A 92 -10.93 -20.47 -3.71
N LEU A 93 -11.14 -19.36 -3.02
CA LEU A 93 -10.52 -19.07 -1.74
C LEU A 93 -11.10 -19.93 -0.62
N LYS A 94 -10.29 -20.18 0.40
CA LYS A 94 -10.67 -20.93 1.61
C LYS A 94 -11.74 -20.20 2.42
N GLU A 95 -11.63 -18.85 2.47
CA GLU A 95 -12.57 -18.00 3.22
C GLU A 95 -12.57 -16.55 2.69
N ILE A 96 -13.45 -15.73 3.25
CA ILE A 96 -13.46 -14.27 3.00
C ILE A 96 -12.36 -13.63 3.86
N TRP A 97 -11.19 -13.42 3.26
CA TRP A 97 -10.07 -12.77 3.94
C TRP A 97 -10.35 -11.30 4.25
N LYS A 98 -9.90 -10.83 5.43
CA LYS A 98 -9.97 -9.43 5.82
C LYS A 98 -9.18 -8.55 4.84
N SER A 99 -9.54 -7.26 4.78
CA SER A 99 -8.77 -6.30 3.99
C SER A 99 -7.34 -6.15 4.55
N PRO A 100 -6.30 -6.39 3.73
CA PRO A 100 -4.91 -6.18 4.19
C PRO A 100 -4.64 -4.76 4.66
N ASN A 101 -5.35 -3.77 4.11
CA ASN A 101 -5.24 -2.38 4.56
C ASN A 101 -5.63 -2.21 6.03
N GLY A 102 -6.71 -2.87 6.44
CA GLY A 102 -7.17 -2.88 7.83
C GLY A 102 -6.16 -3.57 8.74
N THR A 103 -5.76 -4.78 8.38
CA THR A 103 -4.80 -5.59 9.14
C THR A 103 -3.48 -4.85 9.36
N ILE A 104 -2.88 -4.32 8.28
CA ILE A 104 -1.61 -3.59 8.36
C ILE A 104 -1.73 -2.36 9.25
N ARG A 105 -2.80 -1.56 9.09
CA ARG A 105 -3.00 -0.35 9.91
C ARG A 105 -3.17 -0.68 11.37
N ASN A 106 -3.90 -1.73 11.69
CA ASN A 106 -4.10 -2.19 13.06
C ASN A 106 -2.78 -2.68 13.68
N GLU A 107 -2.00 -3.45 12.94
CA GLU A 107 -0.69 -3.93 13.39
C GLU A 107 0.32 -2.79 13.60
N LEU A 108 0.31 -1.79 12.76
CA LEU A 108 1.20 -0.63 12.91
C LEU A 108 0.79 0.28 14.06
N GLY A 109 -0.47 0.24 14.46
CA GLY A 109 -1.06 1.15 15.45
C GLY A 109 -1.16 2.58 14.94
N GLY A 110 -1.66 3.47 15.79
CA GLY A 110 -1.73 4.89 15.49
C GLY A 110 -3.02 5.34 14.81
N THR A 111 -3.05 6.60 14.45
CA THR A 111 -4.20 7.27 13.86
C THR A 111 -3.84 7.89 12.54
N VAL A 112 -4.67 7.67 11.53
CA VAL A 112 -4.55 8.32 10.22
C VAL A 112 -5.48 9.52 10.19
N PHE A 113 -4.93 10.71 10.01
CA PHE A 113 -5.70 11.93 9.80
C PHE A 113 -5.75 12.27 8.32
N ARG A 114 -6.92 12.68 7.86
CA ARG A 114 -7.15 13.15 6.51
C ARG A 114 -7.79 14.53 6.57
N GLU A 115 -7.13 15.50 5.95
CA GLU A 115 -7.60 16.85 5.79
C GLU A 115 -7.94 17.08 4.31
N PRO A 116 -9.08 17.72 3.99
CA PRO A 116 -9.40 17.99 2.59
C PRO A 116 -8.40 18.98 1.98
N ILE A 117 -7.95 18.67 0.78
CA ILE A 117 -7.12 19.56 -0.01
C ILE A 117 -8.05 20.63 -0.61
N VAL A 118 -7.90 21.88 -0.18
CA VAL A 118 -8.69 23.02 -0.68
C VAL A 118 -7.86 23.78 -1.72
N ILE A 119 -8.30 23.75 -2.96
CA ILE A 119 -7.66 24.51 -4.05
C ILE A 119 -8.41 25.83 -4.21
N LYS A 120 -7.69 26.95 -4.08
CA LYS A 120 -8.27 28.31 -4.03
C LYS A 120 -9.18 28.64 -5.22
N ASN A 121 -8.84 28.16 -6.42
CA ASN A 121 -9.54 28.50 -7.66
C ASN A 121 -10.56 27.42 -8.09
N ILE A 122 -10.77 26.37 -7.29
CA ILE A 122 -11.75 25.34 -7.59
C ILE A 122 -12.88 25.44 -6.58
N PRO A 123 -14.14 25.65 -7.01
CA PRO A 123 -15.28 25.68 -6.12
C PRO A 123 -15.44 24.36 -5.37
N ARG A 124 -15.80 24.43 -4.10
CA ARG A 124 -16.09 23.25 -3.28
C ARG A 124 -17.45 22.66 -3.71
N LEU A 125 -17.58 21.33 -3.60
CA LEU A 125 -18.86 20.65 -3.84
C LEU A 125 -19.96 21.14 -2.90
N VAL A 126 -19.61 21.50 -1.66
CA VAL A 126 -20.53 22.11 -0.68
C VAL A 126 -20.00 23.49 -0.30
N PRO A 127 -20.46 24.56 -0.98
CA PRO A 127 -19.91 25.91 -0.79
C PRO A 127 -20.03 26.45 0.64
N GLY A 128 -21.05 26.04 1.38
CA GLY A 128 -21.28 26.46 2.76
C GLY A 128 -20.31 25.88 3.80
N TRP A 129 -19.51 24.90 3.44
CA TRP A 129 -18.51 24.33 4.34
C TRP A 129 -17.23 25.20 4.32
N THR A 130 -17.19 26.17 5.19
CA THR A 130 -16.09 27.16 5.25
C THR A 130 -15.00 26.81 6.26
N GLN A 131 -15.30 25.88 7.18
CA GLN A 131 -14.35 25.41 8.17
C GLN A 131 -13.64 24.13 7.71
N PRO A 132 -12.41 23.88 8.14
CA PRO A 132 -11.72 22.65 7.84
C PRO A 132 -12.43 21.45 8.49
N ILE A 133 -12.52 20.34 7.74
CA ILE A 133 -13.04 19.08 8.24
C ILE A 133 -11.89 18.08 8.24
N VAL A 134 -11.53 17.60 9.42
CA VAL A 134 -10.48 16.60 9.60
C VAL A 134 -11.13 15.26 9.95
N ILE A 135 -10.82 14.23 9.19
CA ILE A 135 -11.31 12.88 9.44
C ILE A 135 -10.17 12.05 10.02
N GLY A 136 -10.34 11.57 11.24
CA GLY A 136 -9.41 10.68 11.91
C GLY A 136 -9.88 9.23 11.83
N ARG A 137 -8.97 8.31 11.50
CA ARG A 137 -9.18 6.87 11.61
C ARG A 137 -8.14 6.30 12.54
N HIS A 138 -8.55 5.67 13.63
CA HIS A 138 -7.65 5.00 14.57
C HIS A 138 -7.69 3.47 14.39
N ALA A 139 -6.67 2.79 14.94
CA ALA A 139 -6.49 1.34 14.79
C ALA A 139 -7.64 0.50 15.40
N PHE A 140 -8.34 1.03 16.38
CA PHE A 140 -9.40 0.35 17.12
C PHE A 140 -10.82 0.81 16.74
N GLY A 141 -10.95 1.59 15.66
CA GLY A 141 -12.23 2.01 15.10
C GLY A 141 -12.71 1.05 14.03
N ASP A 142 -13.99 0.71 14.07
CA ASP A 142 -14.68 -0.05 13.02
C ASP A 142 -14.93 0.81 11.78
#